data_f311909304c44c8f87a4d8aaf9b16d18
#
_entry.id   f311909304c44c8f87a4d8aaf9b16d18
#
_cell.length_a   1.000
_cell.length_b   1.000
_cell.length_c   1.000
_cell.angle_alpha   90.00
_cell.angle_beta   90.00
_cell.angle_gamma   90.00
#
_symmetry.space_group_name_H-M   'P 1'
#
loop_
_entity.id
_entity.type
_entity.pdbx_description
1 polymer ?
#
loop_
_entity_poly.entity_id
_entity_poly.type
_entity_poly.pdbx_seq_one_letter_code
_entity_poly.pdbx_strand_id
1 'polypeptide(L)'
;MRVAIVGAGLAGLAAAVDLVDAGHAVDLYEARPFMGGKVGSWEDPDGNHIEMGLHVFFFNYANLFALMRKVGALENLLPKEHSHLFVNRGGDVRSLDFRFPLGAPFNGLKAFFTTPQLEAIDKLRNALALGTSPIVRGLVDYEGAMRVIRDLDHLSFQDWFLAHGGNRHSIERLWNPIAYALGFLDCQSISARCMLTIFMMFAARTEASKLNLLKGSPHRWLTGPILSYIEARGARLHLRHRAIKLDYEELPSGSGEPAGIRVTGLTLGTTAGEQQVRADVYLAACDVPGIQRLVPEAWCQHSLFANLHRLRAVPVATVQLRYDGWVTELGDTPGAAQRRGDLSQPAGLDNLLYTADADFSCFADLAVASPVDYRKPELGSLLQCVLTPGDPWIPKKNEEIIVHTDRQVRELFPSSRNLKLVWSNVVKLAQSLYREAPGVEPFRPEQRTPISNFFLAGSYTRQDYIDSMEGATMSGRLAAAAIMGQPVSLARNAAAA
;
A
#
# COMPACT_ATOMS: atom_id res chain seq x y z
N MET A 1 0.31 -13.52 28.09
CA MET A 1 0.53 -12.09 28.40
C MET A 1 -0.64 -11.29 27.86
N ARG A 2 -0.91 -10.13 28.46
CA ARG A 2 -1.84 -9.14 27.91
C ARG A 2 -1.06 -8.18 27.02
N VAL A 3 -1.51 -8.01 25.79
CA VAL A 3 -0.89 -7.12 24.80
C VAL A 3 -1.86 -6.02 24.41
N ALA A 4 -1.45 -4.76 24.59
CA ALA A 4 -2.18 -3.58 24.12
C ALA A 4 -1.59 -3.13 22.78
N ILE A 5 -2.38 -3.14 21.72
CA ILE A 5 -1.98 -2.71 20.38
C ILE A 5 -2.62 -1.35 20.08
N VAL A 6 -1.82 -0.36 19.75
CA VAL A 6 -2.26 0.98 19.31
C VAL A 6 -2.29 1.04 17.79
N GLY A 7 -3.48 1.07 17.23
CA GLY A 7 -3.74 1.11 15.79
C GLY A 7 -4.24 -0.22 15.23
N ALA A 8 -5.42 -0.18 14.61
CA ALA A 8 -6.06 -1.31 13.93
C ALA A 8 -5.89 -1.23 12.39
N GLY A 9 -4.73 -0.79 11.91
CA GLY A 9 -4.28 -0.96 10.53
C GLY A 9 -3.77 -2.38 10.28
N LEU A 10 -3.38 -2.72 9.03
CA LEU A 10 -2.91 -4.07 8.68
C LEU A 10 -1.75 -4.55 9.56
N ALA A 11 -0.83 -3.67 9.96
CA ALA A 11 0.28 -4.05 10.84
C ALA A 11 -0.22 -4.51 12.23
N GLY A 12 -1.14 -3.74 12.86
CA GLY A 12 -1.74 -4.11 14.13
C GLY A 12 -2.61 -5.36 14.04
N LEU A 13 -3.40 -5.48 12.97
CA LEU A 13 -4.26 -6.64 12.71
C LEU A 13 -3.43 -7.91 12.45
N ALA A 14 -2.36 -7.83 11.67
CA ALA A 14 -1.46 -8.96 11.42
C ALA A 14 -0.75 -9.42 12.69
N ALA A 15 -0.26 -8.47 13.50
CA ALA A 15 0.33 -8.78 14.80
C ALA A 15 -0.70 -9.44 15.75
N ALA A 16 -1.94 -8.94 15.77
CA ALA A 16 -3.01 -9.49 16.59
C ALA A 16 -3.30 -10.95 16.23
N VAL A 17 -3.36 -11.29 14.93
CA VAL A 17 -3.58 -12.67 14.46
C VAL A 17 -2.48 -13.61 14.99
N ASP A 18 -1.22 -13.26 14.82
CA ASP A 18 -0.12 -14.13 15.27
C ASP A 18 -0.06 -14.22 16.81
N LEU A 19 -0.40 -13.14 17.54
CA LEU A 19 -0.41 -13.13 19.01
C LEU A 19 -1.58 -13.92 19.61
N VAL A 20 -2.78 -13.85 19.05
CA VAL A 20 -3.91 -14.65 19.55
C VAL A 20 -3.71 -16.13 19.26
N ASP A 21 -3.12 -16.50 18.14
CA ASP A 21 -2.75 -17.88 17.82
C ASP A 21 -1.72 -18.45 18.82
N ALA A 22 -0.86 -17.59 19.36
CA ALA A 22 0.08 -17.94 20.42
C ALA A 22 -0.54 -17.91 21.84
N GLY A 23 -1.84 -17.69 21.95
CA GLY A 23 -2.57 -17.70 23.22
C GLY A 23 -2.41 -16.44 24.07
N HIS A 24 -2.04 -15.31 23.47
CA HIS A 24 -1.99 -14.03 24.18
C HIS A 24 -3.36 -13.33 24.19
N ALA A 25 -3.66 -12.62 25.29
CA ALA A 25 -4.85 -11.77 25.38
C ALA A 25 -4.53 -10.43 24.70
N VAL A 26 -5.28 -10.06 23.67
CA VAL A 26 -5.00 -8.90 22.82
C VAL A 26 -6.16 -7.91 22.84
N ASP A 27 -5.84 -6.66 23.15
CA ASP A 27 -6.75 -5.52 23.02
C ASP A 27 -6.17 -4.54 21.97
N LEU A 28 -6.96 -4.21 20.93
CA LEU A 28 -6.60 -3.23 19.91
C LEU A 28 -7.34 -1.92 20.16
N TYR A 29 -6.65 -0.80 20.10
CA TYR A 29 -7.18 0.56 20.29
C TYR A 29 -7.00 1.38 19.01
N GLU A 30 -8.11 1.79 18.41
CA GLU A 30 -8.14 2.57 17.15
C GLU A 30 -8.80 3.94 17.41
N ALA A 31 -8.11 4.98 16.94
CA ALA A 31 -8.59 6.36 17.10
C ALA A 31 -9.83 6.68 16.25
N ARG A 32 -9.95 6.03 15.08
CA ARG A 32 -11.03 6.24 14.12
C ARG A 32 -12.28 5.44 14.50
N PRO A 33 -13.45 5.79 13.92
CA PRO A 33 -14.67 5.01 14.09
C PRO A 33 -14.71 3.73 13.24
N PHE A 34 -13.64 3.41 12.54
CA PHE A 34 -13.47 2.22 11.69
C PHE A 34 -12.03 1.71 11.76
N MET A 35 -11.83 0.44 11.50
CA MET A 35 -10.53 -0.23 11.42
C MET A 35 -9.96 -0.23 10.00
N GLY A 36 -8.76 -0.77 9.84
CA GLY A 36 -8.09 -0.98 8.55
C GLY A 36 -6.99 0.05 8.27
N GLY A 37 -6.94 1.17 9.02
CA GLY A 37 -5.93 2.19 8.79
C GLY A 37 -6.02 2.76 7.37
N LYS A 38 -4.96 2.60 6.58
CA LYS A 38 -4.90 3.07 5.18
C LYS A 38 -5.79 2.25 4.23
N VAL A 39 -6.09 0.98 4.55
CA VAL A 39 -7.06 0.14 3.81
C VAL A 39 -8.47 0.24 4.39
N GLY A 40 -8.73 1.19 5.28
CA GLY A 40 -10.04 1.42 5.87
C GLY A 40 -11.07 1.80 4.81
N SER A 41 -12.29 1.36 5.04
CA SER A 41 -13.46 1.71 4.25
C SER A 41 -14.71 1.69 5.14
N TRP A 42 -15.75 2.38 4.72
CA TRP A 42 -17.01 2.47 5.44
C TRP A 42 -18.17 2.72 4.47
N GLU A 43 -19.37 2.60 4.96
CA GLU A 43 -20.59 2.98 4.22
C GLU A 43 -21.06 4.36 4.68
N ASP A 44 -21.50 5.18 3.73
CA ASP A 44 -22.24 6.41 4.02
C ASP A 44 -23.70 6.09 4.35
N PRO A 45 -24.50 7.08 4.83
CA PRO A 45 -25.93 6.85 5.13
C PRO A 45 -26.78 6.39 3.94
N ASP A 46 -26.33 6.63 2.72
CA ASP A 46 -27.01 6.25 1.47
C ASP A 46 -26.53 4.88 0.95
N GLY A 47 -25.68 4.16 1.71
CA GLY A 47 -25.17 2.86 1.35
C GLY A 47 -24.11 2.88 0.25
N ASN A 48 -23.40 4.00 0.08
CA ASN A 48 -22.24 4.04 -0.80
C ASN A 48 -21.00 3.64 0.00
N HIS A 49 -20.19 2.74 -0.58
CA HIS A 49 -18.93 2.33 0.02
C HIS A 49 -17.83 3.33 -0.31
N ILE A 50 -17.23 3.89 0.73
CA ILE A 50 -16.14 4.86 0.65
C ILE A 50 -14.85 4.15 1.10
N GLU A 51 -13.76 4.33 0.32
CA GLU A 51 -12.45 3.80 0.64
C GLU A 51 -11.43 4.92 0.89
N MET A 52 -10.47 4.62 1.78
CA MET A 52 -9.33 5.52 2.03
C MET A 52 -8.41 5.68 0.83
N GLY A 53 -8.36 4.70 -0.07
CA GLY A 53 -7.52 4.67 -1.28
C GLY A 53 -7.93 3.54 -2.21
N LEU A 54 -7.30 3.46 -3.37
CA LEU A 54 -7.44 2.32 -4.29
C LEU A 54 -6.46 1.22 -3.88
N HIS A 55 -6.96 0.02 -3.59
CA HIS A 55 -6.17 -1.07 -3.05
C HIS A 55 -6.00 -2.19 -4.08
N VAL A 56 -4.75 -2.42 -4.45
CA VAL A 56 -4.35 -3.46 -5.40
C VAL A 56 -3.45 -4.48 -4.72
N PHE A 57 -3.64 -5.75 -5.05
CA PHE A 57 -2.96 -6.87 -4.43
C PHE A 57 -2.06 -7.54 -5.48
N PHE A 58 -0.75 -7.28 -5.37
CA PHE A 58 0.22 -7.96 -6.22
C PHE A 58 0.50 -9.38 -5.73
N PHE A 59 0.77 -10.30 -6.63
CA PHE A 59 1.11 -11.69 -6.27
C PHE A 59 2.44 -11.84 -5.51
N ASN A 60 3.23 -10.79 -5.41
CA ASN A 60 4.40 -10.76 -4.53
C ASN A 60 4.06 -10.44 -3.06
N TYR A 61 2.78 -10.20 -2.71
CA TYR A 61 2.31 -9.96 -1.34
C TYR A 61 2.14 -11.27 -0.56
N ALA A 62 3.25 -12.00 -0.41
CA ALA A 62 3.22 -13.35 0.14
C ALA A 62 2.71 -13.41 1.59
N ASN A 63 3.10 -12.46 2.43
CA ASN A 63 2.71 -12.44 3.85
C ASN A 63 1.26 -12.00 4.02
N LEU A 64 0.80 -11.04 3.22
CA LEU A 64 -0.60 -10.63 3.22
C LEU A 64 -1.49 -11.79 2.71
N PHE A 65 -1.09 -12.51 1.67
CA PHE A 65 -1.85 -13.66 1.17
C PHE A 65 -1.86 -14.82 2.16
N ALA A 66 -0.76 -15.05 2.90
CA ALA A 66 -0.74 -16.00 4.00
C ALA A 66 -1.72 -15.62 5.11
N LEU A 67 -1.75 -14.35 5.50
CA LEU A 67 -2.71 -13.81 6.46
C LEU A 67 -4.15 -13.99 5.94
N MET A 68 -4.43 -13.57 4.70
CA MET A 68 -5.76 -13.67 4.08
C MET A 68 -6.23 -15.12 4.00
N ARG A 69 -5.35 -16.07 3.64
CA ARG A 69 -5.68 -17.51 3.63
C ARG A 69 -6.02 -18.02 5.03
N LYS A 70 -5.22 -17.64 6.04
CA LYS A 70 -5.44 -18.05 7.44
C LYS A 70 -6.82 -17.61 7.95
N VAL A 71 -7.27 -16.42 7.58
CA VAL A 71 -8.55 -15.86 8.04
C VAL A 71 -9.72 -16.09 7.08
N GLY A 72 -9.53 -16.84 5.99
CA GLY A 72 -10.58 -17.15 5.01
C GLY A 72 -10.96 -15.97 4.10
N ALA A 73 -10.02 -15.03 3.86
CA ALA A 73 -10.26 -13.86 3.04
C ALA A 73 -9.64 -13.94 1.62
N LEU A 74 -8.80 -14.95 1.34
CA LEU A 74 -8.05 -15.02 0.08
C LEU A 74 -8.96 -15.16 -1.15
N GLU A 75 -10.03 -15.91 -1.06
CA GLU A 75 -11.06 -16.13 -2.12
C GLU A 75 -11.90 -14.89 -2.43
N ASN A 76 -11.72 -13.81 -1.67
CA ASN A 76 -12.33 -12.52 -1.95
C ASN A 76 -11.56 -11.70 -2.99
N LEU A 77 -10.40 -12.20 -3.45
CA LEU A 77 -9.61 -11.58 -4.49
C LEU A 77 -10.11 -11.99 -5.88
N LEU A 78 -10.25 -11.01 -6.75
CA LEU A 78 -10.55 -11.18 -8.17
C LEU A 78 -9.25 -11.00 -8.97
N PRO A 79 -8.69 -12.08 -9.56
CA PRO A 79 -7.51 -11.98 -10.41
C PRO A 79 -7.79 -11.10 -11.64
N LYS A 80 -6.84 -10.24 -11.97
CA LYS A 80 -6.89 -9.40 -13.17
C LYS A 80 -5.97 -9.96 -14.26
N GLU A 81 -6.18 -9.55 -15.50
CA GLU A 81 -5.29 -9.92 -16.57
C GLU A 81 -3.85 -9.47 -16.28
N HIS A 82 -2.89 -10.28 -16.68
CA HIS A 82 -1.47 -10.02 -16.46
C HIS A 82 -0.95 -8.93 -17.41
N SER A 83 -1.50 -7.74 -17.25
CA SER A 83 -1.14 -6.56 -18.02
C SER A 83 -1.26 -5.30 -17.16
N HIS A 84 -0.44 -4.31 -17.46
CA HIS A 84 -0.52 -2.97 -16.86
C HIS A 84 -0.98 -2.00 -17.93
N LEU A 85 -2.07 -1.30 -17.69
CA LEU A 85 -2.79 -0.52 -18.69
C LEU A 85 -2.61 0.98 -18.45
N PHE A 86 -2.23 1.69 -19.51
CA PHE A 86 -2.06 3.14 -19.53
C PHE A 86 -3.16 3.75 -20.40
N VAL A 87 -3.94 4.64 -19.81
CA VAL A 87 -4.96 5.40 -20.52
C VAL A 87 -4.41 6.79 -20.82
N ASN A 88 -4.33 7.10 -22.10
CA ASN A 88 -3.92 8.41 -22.58
C ASN A 88 -5.15 9.23 -22.96
N ARG A 89 -4.95 10.53 -23.14
CA ARG A 89 -6.02 11.47 -23.50
C ARG A 89 -6.79 11.02 -24.75
N GLY A 90 -8.11 11.12 -24.69
CA GLY A 90 -9.00 10.71 -25.78
C GLY A 90 -9.35 9.21 -25.79
N GLY A 91 -9.05 8.48 -24.71
CA GLY A 91 -9.38 7.06 -24.57
C GLY A 91 -8.40 6.12 -25.24
N ASP A 92 -7.20 6.59 -25.62
CA ASP A 92 -6.13 5.75 -26.19
C ASP A 92 -5.54 4.86 -25.10
N VAL A 93 -5.85 3.57 -25.14
CA VAL A 93 -5.39 2.57 -24.16
C VAL A 93 -4.17 1.85 -24.68
N ARG A 94 -3.10 1.88 -23.90
CA ARG A 94 -1.83 1.20 -24.20
C ARG A 94 -1.46 0.28 -23.06
N SER A 95 -0.78 -0.82 -23.34
CA SER A 95 -0.48 -1.84 -22.35
C SER A 95 0.99 -2.22 -22.29
N LEU A 96 1.42 -2.56 -21.08
CA LEU A 96 2.54 -3.47 -20.83
C LEU A 96 1.94 -4.86 -20.63
N ASP A 97 1.94 -5.68 -21.67
CA ASP A 97 1.32 -6.99 -21.66
C ASP A 97 2.32 -8.09 -21.30
N PHE A 98 2.22 -8.58 -20.07
CA PHE A 98 3.08 -9.64 -19.52
C PHE A 98 2.60 -11.04 -19.87
N ARG A 99 1.49 -11.22 -20.58
CA ARG A 99 1.01 -12.51 -21.06
C ARG A 99 1.99 -13.05 -22.08
N PHE A 100 2.73 -14.09 -21.72
CA PHE A 100 3.71 -14.74 -22.56
C PHE A 100 3.93 -16.18 -22.10
N PRO A 101 4.09 -17.17 -23.02
CA PRO A 101 4.28 -18.56 -22.64
C PRO A 101 5.51 -18.82 -21.78
N LEU A 102 6.58 -18.06 -22.03
CA LEU A 102 7.79 -18.12 -21.21
C LEU A 102 7.66 -17.12 -20.05
N GLY A 103 7.92 -17.59 -18.83
CA GLY A 103 7.85 -16.77 -17.62
C GLY A 103 8.96 -15.72 -17.52
N ALA A 104 9.15 -15.21 -16.30
CA ALA A 104 10.22 -14.25 -16.01
C ALA A 104 11.62 -14.80 -16.33
N PRO A 105 12.54 -14.00 -16.86
CA PRO A 105 12.38 -12.57 -17.18
C PRO A 105 11.77 -12.28 -18.55
N PHE A 106 11.49 -13.30 -19.38
CA PHE A 106 11.12 -13.15 -20.79
C PHE A 106 9.76 -12.46 -20.99
N ASN A 107 8.79 -12.71 -20.12
CA ASN A 107 7.51 -12.02 -20.16
C ASN A 107 7.66 -10.50 -19.93
N GLY A 108 8.54 -10.10 -19.02
CA GLY A 108 8.87 -8.69 -18.80
C GLY A 108 9.58 -8.06 -19.99
N LEU A 109 10.57 -8.75 -20.58
CA LEU A 109 11.24 -8.29 -21.78
C LEU A 109 10.25 -8.11 -22.93
N LYS A 110 9.39 -9.12 -23.18
CA LYS A 110 8.32 -9.02 -24.20
C LYS A 110 7.44 -7.80 -23.94
N ALA A 111 6.94 -7.60 -22.70
CA ALA A 111 6.07 -6.49 -22.37
C ALA A 111 6.72 -5.13 -22.67
N PHE A 112 7.98 -4.94 -22.28
CA PHE A 112 8.73 -3.71 -22.55
C PHE A 112 9.00 -3.46 -24.04
N PHE A 113 9.41 -4.47 -24.80
CA PHE A 113 9.74 -4.29 -26.21
C PHE A 113 8.51 -4.14 -27.10
N THR A 114 7.35 -4.69 -26.70
CA THR A 114 6.13 -4.65 -27.51
C THR A 114 5.16 -3.54 -27.12
N THR A 115 5.33 -2.90 -25.94
CA THR A 115 4.40 -1.86 -25.51
C THR A 115 4.31 -0.70 -26.50
N PRO A 116 3.10 -0.25 -26.88
CA PRO A 116 2.92 0.98 -27.63
C PRO A 116 3.03 2.25 -26.79
N GLN A 117 3.15 2.14 -25.46
CA GLN A 117 3.28 3.29 -24.54
C GLN A 117 4.60 4.04 -24.71
N LEU A 118 5.63 3.37 -25.19
CA LEU A 118 6.97 3.90 -25.37
C LEU A 118 7.38 3.90 -26.85
N GLU A 119 8.12 4.92 -27.26
CA GLU A 119 8.75 5.00 -28.56
C GLU A 119 9.96 4.05 -28.66
N ALA A 120 10.44 3.79 -29.86
CA ALA A 120 11.58 2.87 -30.09
C ALA A 120 12.84 3.32 -29.34
N ILE A 121 13.11 4.62 -29.33
CA ILE A 121 14.26 5.19 -28.61
C ILE A 121 14.12 5.04 -27.08
N ASP A 122 12.90 5.17 -26.56
CA ASP A 122 12.62 4.96 -25.12
C ASP A 122 12.88 3.52 -24.73
N LYS A 123 12.41 2.56 -25.54
CA LYS A 123 12.63 1.11 -25.31
C LYS A 123 14.12 0.79 -25.26
N LEU A 124 14.91 1.34 -26.17
CA LEU A 124 16.36 1.15 -26.19
C LEU A 124 17.01 1.74 -24.91
N ARG A 125 16.61 2.97 -24.52
CA ARG A 125 17.11 3.63 -23.32
C ARG A 125 16.73 2.90 -22.04
N ASN A 126 15.50 2.39 -21.95
CA ASN A 126 15.07 1.55 -20.83
C ASN A 126 15.86 0.23 -20.79
N ALA A 127 16.06 -0.43 -21.94
CA ALA A 127 16.85 -1.66 -22.01
C ALA A 127 18.30 -1.44 -21.55
N LEU A 128 18.91 -0.30 -21.90
CA LEU A 128 20.24 0.06 -21.44
C LEU A 128 20.27 0.27 -19.92
N ALA A 129 19.38 1.10 -19.37
CA ALA A 129 19.33 1.40 -17.95
C ALA A 129 19.05 0.16 -17.10
N LEU A 130 18.04 -0.64 -17.47
CA LEU A 130 17.68 -1.85 -16.72
C LEU A 130 18.68 -2.99 -16.98
N GLY A 131 19.25 -3.10 -18.17
CA GLY A 131 20.25 -4.13 -18.52
C GLY A 131 21.58 -3.97 -17.78
N THR A 132 21.92 -2.75 -17.34
CA THR A 132 23.11 -2.46 -16.51
C THR A 132 22.79 -2.43 -15.02
N SER A 133 21.55 -2.67 -14.63
CA SER A 133 21.08 -2.60 -13.25
C SER A 133 21.42 -3.86 -12.45
N PRO A 134 21.37 -3.78 -11.10
CA PRO A 134 21.49 -4.96 -10.23
C PRO A 134 20.44 -6.04 -10.52
N ILE A 135 19.33 -5.71 -11.19
CA ILE A 135 18.25 -6.65 -11.53
C ILE A 135 18.77 -7.82 -12.38
N VAL A 136 19.64 -7.54 -13.35
CA VAL A 136 20.20 -8.60 -14.23
C VAL A 136 21.03 -9.60 -13.40
N ARG A 137 21.85 -9.10 -12.47
CA ARG A 137 22.58 -9.95 -11.52
C ARG A 137 21.63 -10.77 -10.64
N GLY A 138 20.51 -10.18 -10.24
CA GLY A 138 19.53 -10.79 -9.36
C GLY A 138 18.80 -11.99 -9.96
N LEU A 139 18.87 -12.19 -11.28
CA LEU A 139 18.37 -13.41 -11.93
C LEU A 139 19.19 -14.66 -11.53
N VAL A 140 20.43 -14.48 -11.09
CA VAL A 140 21.33 -15.54 -10.64
C VAL A 140 21.58 -15.47 -9.13
N ASP A 141 21.78 -14.26 -8.58
CA ASP A 141 22.05 -13.98 -7.17
C ASP A 141 21.06 -12.93 -6.64
N TYR A 142 19.86 -13.40 -6.28
CA TYR A 142 18.78 -12.52 -5.78
C TYR A 142 19.17 -11.74 -4.53
N GLU A 143 19.75 -12.43 -3.53
CA GLU A 143 20.11 -11.80 -2.25
C GLU A 143 21.27 -10.80 -2.42
N GLY A 144 22.24 -11.11 -3.28
CA GLY A 144 23.33 -10.18 -3.61
C GLY A 144 22.82 -8.94 -4.34
N ALA A 145 21.90 -9.09 -5.27
CA ALA A 145 21.28 -7.97 -5.97
C ALA A 145 20.46 -7.09 -5.02
N MET A 146 19.68 -7.69 -4.12
CA MET A 146 18.90 -6.96 -3.14
C MET A 146 19.77 -6.15 -2.17
N ARG A 147 20.96 -6.64 -1.80
CA ARG A 147 21.93 -5.84 -1.03
C ARG A 147 22.39 -4.61 -1.80
N VAL A 148 22.78 -4.79 -3.07
CA VAL A 148 23.19 -3.66 -3.94
C VAL A 148 22.05 -2.67 -4.14
N ILE A 149 20.81 -3.14 -4.33
CA ILE A 149 19.64 -2.27 -4.46
C ILE A 149 19.42 -1.44 -3.19
N ARG A 150 19.61 -2.01 -1.99
CA ARG A 150 19.52 -1.25 -0.74
C ARG A 150 20.54 -0.11 -0.64
N ASP A 151 21.76 -0.35 -1.13
CA ASP A 151 22.83 0.65 -1.12
C ASP A 151 22.51 1.85 -2.05
N LEU A 152 21.58 1.69 -2.99
CA LEU A 152 21.11 2.76 -3.87
C LEU A 152 20.06 3.69 -3.24
N ASP A 153 19.72 3.50 -1.96
CA ASP A 153 18.73 4.34 -1.28
C ASP A 153 19.05 5.82 -1.28
N HIS A 154 20.32 6.20 -1.35
CA HIS A 154 20.79 7.59 -1.35
C HIS A 154 20.50 8.34 -2.66
N LEU A 155 20.09 7.65 -3.74
CA LEU A 155 19.77 8.21 -5.04
C LEU A 155 18.27 8.26 -5.28
N SER A 156 17.78 9.26 -6.03
CA SER A 156 16.46 9.22 -6.62
C SER A 156 16.41 8.20 -7.76
N PHE A 157 15.23 7.65 -8.04
CA PHE A 157 15.09 6.77 -9.19
C PHE A 157 15.39 7.51 -10.50
N GLN A 158 14.99 8.76 -10.63
CA GLN A 158 15.30 9.58 -11.81
C GLN A 158 16.80 9.74 -12.02
N ASP A 159 17.55 10.12 -10.97
CA ASP A 159 19.00 10.34 -11.09
C ASP A 159 19.71 9.03 -11.45
N TRP A 160 19.32 7.94 -10.78
CA TRP A 160 19.84 6.62 -11.10
C TRP A 160 19.54 6.22 -12.55
N PHE A 161 18.29 6.38 -12.99
CA PHE A 161 17.84 5.96 -14.32
C PHE A 161 18.51 6.75 -15.44
N LEU A 162 18.62 8.07 -15.29
CA LEU A 162 19.30 8.93 -16.26
C LEU A 162 20.81 8.65 -16.33
N ALA A 163 21.46 8.44 -15.19
CA ALA A 163 22.89 8.08 -15.13
C ALA A 163 23.18 6.73 -15.81
N HIS A 164 22.23 5.82 -15.87
CA HIS A 164 22.35 4.51 -16.54
C HIS A 164 21.85 4.52 -17.99
N GLY A 165 21.60 5.69 -18.57
CA GLY A 165 21.26 5.84 -19.98
C GLY A 165 19.77 5.92 -20.30
N GLY A 166 18.92 5.95 -19.27
CA GLY A 166 17.49 6.26 -19.41
C GLY A 166 17.21 7.65 -19.97
N ASN A 167 15.95 7.97 -20.24
CA ASN A 167 15.57 9.29 -20.75
C ASN A 167 14.32 9.87 -20.03
N ARG A 168 14.12 11.19 -20.18
CA ARG A 168 13.02 11.91 -19.53
C ARG A 168 11.65 11.52 -20.03
N HIS A 169 11.50 11.25 -21.33
CA HIS A 169 10.23 10.82 -21.92
C HIS A 169 9.72 9.51 -21.30
N SER A 170 10.60 8.54 -21.11
CA SER A 170 10.24 7.31 -20.35
C SER A 170 9.82 7.58 -18.93
N ILE A 171 10.50 8.53 -18.24
CA ILE A 171 10.12 8.93 -16.87
C ILE A 171 8.71 9.49 -16.87
N GLU A 172 8.40 10.41 -17.76
CA GLU A 172 7.10 11.10 -17.81
C GLU A 172 5.96 10.17 -18.21
N ARG A 173 6.17 9.33 -19.24
CA ARG A 173 5.08 8.52 -19.84
C ARG A 173 4.86 7.18 -19.16
N LEU A 174 5.88 6.62 -18.49
CA LEU A 174 5.83 5.30 -17.90
C LEU A 174 6.16 5.30 -16.41
N TRP A 175 7.34 5.82 -16.03
CA TRP A 175 7.86 5.61 -14.68
C TRP A 175 7.19 6.47 -13.61
N ASN A 176 6.85 7.73 -13.93
CA ASN A 176 6.13 8.60 -12.99
C ASN A 176 4.74 8.05 -12.62
N PRO A 177 3.87 7.62 -13.56
CA PRO A 177 2.61 6.97 -13.20
C PRO A 177 2.78 5.76 -12.28
N ILE A 178 3.81 4.94 -12.50
CA ILE A 178 4.11 3.78 -11.67
C ILE A 178 4.63 4.22 -10.28
N ALA A 179 5.55 5.18 -10.22
CA ALA A 179 6.11 5.68 -8.97
C ALA A 179 5.04 6.34 -8.08
N TYR A 180 4.15 7.11 -8.69
CA TYR A 180 2.99 7.68 -7.99
C TYR A 180 2.03 6.61 -7.48
N ALA A 181 1.80 5.53 -8.22
CA ALA A 181 0.95 4.44 -7.77
C ALA A 181 1.57 3.64 -6.63
N LEU A 182 2.90 3.53 -6.58
CA LEU A 182 3.62 2.77 -5.56
C LEU A 182 3.88 3.58 -4.28
N GLY A 183 4.35 4.82 -4.40
CA GLY A 183 4.86 5.59 -3.27
C GLY A 183 4.28 7.01 -3.15
N PHE A 184 3.33 7.40 -3.99
CA PHE A 184 2.74 8.74 -4.08
C PHE A 184 3.76 9.85 -4.35
N LEU A 185 4.92 9.48 -4.91
CA LEU A 185 6.05 10.33 -5.26
C LEU A 185 6.40 10.14 -6.73
N ASP A 186 6.93 11.20 -7.36
CA ASP A 186 7.52 11.10 -8.69
C ASP A 186 8.91 10.43 -8.65
N CYS A 187 9.45 10.13 -9.82
CA CYS A 187 10.76 9.50 -9.94
C CYS A 187 11.92 10.38 -9.42
N GLN A 188 11.74 11.69 -9.30
CA GLN A 188 12.73 12.59 -8.73
C GLN A 188 12.72 12.53 -7.20
N SER A 189 11.60 12.23 -6.59
CA SER A 189 11.38 12.23 -5.15
C SER A 189 11.41 10.85 -4.50
N ILE A 190 11.20 9.77 -5.27
CA ILE A 190 11.25 8.40 -4.75
C ILE A 190 12.67 7.82 -4.82
N SER A 191 13.06 7.04 -3.81
CA SER A 191 14.36 6.35 -3.79
C SER A 191 14.49 5.32 -4.91
N ALA A 192 15.67 5.22 -5.52
CA ALA A 192 16.01 4.17 -6.49
C ALA A 192 15.84 2.78 -5.87
N ARG A 193 16.20 2.62 -4.57
CA ARG A 193 15.96 1.38 -3.82
C ARG A 193 14.50 0.93 -3.92
N CYS A 194 13.55 1.84 -3.68
CA CYS A 194 12.13 1.52 -3.68
C CYS A 194 11.68 0.94 -5.03
N MET A 195 11.95 1.66 -6.11
CA MET A 195 11.57 1.26 -7.47
C MET A 195 12.25 -0.05 -7.89
N LEU A 196 13.57 -0.15 -7.69
CA LEU A 196 14.34 -1.33 -8.09
C LEU A 196 14.00 -2.58 -7.28
N THR A 197 13.55 -2.44 -6.03
CA THR A 197 13.04 -3.56 -5.23
C THR A 197 11.84 -4.22 -5.92
N ILE A 198 10.88 -3.43 -6.38
CA ILE A 198 9.69 -3.95 -7.06
C ILE A 198 10.07 -4.58 -8.41
N PHE A 199 10.92 -3.91 -9.20
CA PHE A 199 11.34 -4.46 -10.49
C PHE A 199 12.20 -5.70 -10.37
N MET A 200 13.01 -5.82 -9.33
CA MET A 200 13.74 -7.05 -9.04
C MET A 200 12.78 -8.23 -8.82
N MET A 201 11.71 -8.02 -8.07
CA MET A 201 10.71 -9.05 -7.85
C MET A 201 9.97 -9.43 -9.15
N PHE A 202 9.60 -8.44 -9.96
CA PHE A 202 8.93 -8.68 -11.26
C PHE A 202 9.84 -9.41 -12.25
N ALA A 203 11.13 -9.10 -12.25
CA ALA A 203 12.11 -9.77 -13.11
C ALA A 203 12.43 -11.20 -12.67
N ALA A 204 12.41 -11.46 -11.36
CA ALA A 204 12.75 -12.76 -10.81
C ALA A 204 11.57 -13.75 -10.80
N ARG A 205 10.31 -13.26 -10.79
CA ARG A 205 9.12 -14.09 -10.61
C ARG A 205 8.01 -13.69 -11.56
N THR A 206 7.56 -14.64 -12.39
CA THR A 206 6.50 -14.45 -13.39
C THR A 206 5.22 -13.87 -12.78
N GLU A 207 4.82 -14.38 -11.63
CA GLU A 207 3.56 -14.01 -10.98
C GLU A 207 3.61 -12.67 -10.25
N ALA A 208 4.80 -12.17 -9.92
CA ALA A 208 4.96 -11.01 -9.03
C ALA A 208 4.27 -9.73 -9.55
N SER A 209 4.19 -9.56 -10.86
CA SER A 209 3.53 -8.41 -11.51
C SER A 209 2.04 -8.61 -11.79
N LYS A 210 1.47 -9.79 -11.48
CA LYS A 210 0.02 -9.99 -11.55
C LYS A 210 -0.71 -9.18 -10.48
N LEU A 211 -1.89 -8.70 -10.84
CA LEU A 211 -2.76 -7.90 -9.99
C LEU A 211 -4.02 -8.67 -9.59
N ASN A 212 -4.50 -8.38 -8.40
CA ASN A 212 -5.84 -8.72 -7.94
C ASN A 212 -6.49 -7.47 -7.34
N LEU A 213 -7.82 -7.41 -7.38
CA LEU A 213 -8.61 -6.49 -6.58
C LEU A 213 -9.55 -7.28 -5.67
N LEU A 214 -10.01 -6.68 -4.59
CA LEU A 214 -11.10 -7.27 -3.80
C LEU A 214 -12.40 -7.27 -4.62
N LYS A 215 -13.24 -8.25 -4.38
CA LYS A 215 -14.57 -8.32 -5.01
C LYS A 215 -15.52 -7.20 -4.58
N GLY A 216 -15.18 -6.49 -3.49
CA GLY A 216 -15.92 -5.37 -2.92
C GLY A 216 -15.08 -4.63 -1.87
N SER A 217 -15.74 -3.90 -0.99
CA SER A 217 -15.10 -2.97 -0.04
C SER A 217 -14.19 -3.67 0.99
N PRO A 218 -13.04 -3.07 1.32
CA PRO A 218 -12.07 -3.68 2.24
C PRO A 218 -12.62 -4.02 3.62
N HIS A 219 -13.55 -3.22 4.18
CA HIS A 219 -14.07 -3.50 5.52
C HIS A 219 -14.89 -4.81 5.55
N ARG A 220 -15.56 -5.18 4.45
CA ARG A 220 -16.32 -6.43 4.35
C ARG A 220 -15.44 -7.62 3.97
N TRP A 221 -14.51 -7.43 3.05
CA TRP A 221 -13.86 -8.53 2.36
C TRP A 221 -12.39 -8.75 2.74
N LEU A 222 -11.79 -7.81 3.50
CA LEU A 222 -10.43 -7.93 4.02
C LEU A 222 -10.39 -7.84 5.54
N THR A 223 -10.73 -6.66 6.10
CA THR A 223 -10.52 -6.41 7.53
C THR A 223 -11.60 -7.06 8.39
N GLY A 224 -12.83 -7.23 7.91
CA GLY A 224 -13.90 -7.94 8.60
C GLY A 224 -13.54 -9.40 8.90
N PRO A 225 -13.13 -10.22 7.93
CA PRO A 225 -12.64 -11.57 8.18
C PRO A 225 -11.48 -11.64 9.20
N ILE A 226 -10.54 -10.67 9.16
CA ILE A 226 -9.45 -10.61 10.14
C ILE A 226 -10.01 -10.34 11.54
N LEU A 227 -10.92 -9.37 11.67
CA LEU A 227 -11.56 -9.05 12.95
C LEU A 227 -12.30 -10.27 13.51
N SER A 228 -13.16 -10.91 12.71
CA SER A 228 -13.90 -12.10 13.13
C SER A 228 -12.97 -13.23 13.61
N TYR A 229 -11.82 -13.39 12.94
CA TYR A 229 -10.83 -14.39 13.31
C TYR A 229 -10.20 -14.14 14.69
N ILE A 230 -9.82 -12.89 14.98
CA ILE A 230 -9.17 -12.53 16.25
C ILE A 230 -10.19 -12.47 17.41
N GLU A 231 -11.41 -11.98 17.18
CA GLU A 231 -12.48 -11.94 18.17
C GLU A 231 -12.91 -13.33 18.60
N ALA A 232 -13.02 -14.28 17.66
CA ALA A 232 -13.28 -15.68 17.97
C ALA A 232 -12.20 -16.33 18.87
N ARG A 233 -11.04 -15.68 19.02
CA ARG A 233 -9.92 -16.08 19.89
C ARG A 233 -9.76 -15.16 21.12
N GLY A 234 -10.76 -14.34 21.39
CA GLY A 234 -10.85 -13.51 22.61
C GLY A 234 -10.15 -12.15 22.50
N ALA A 235 -9.67 -11.72 21.33
CA ALA A 235 -9.22 -10.35 21.14
C ALA A 235 -10.41 -9.36 21.15
N ARG A 236 -10.13 -8.12 21.49
CA ARG A 236 -11.14 -7.05 21.50
C ARG A 236 -10.65 -5.83 20.73
N LEU A 237 -11.52 -5.29 19.89
CA LEU A 237 -11.28 -4.04 19.17
C LEU A 237 -12.06 -2.88 19.83
N HIS A 238 -11.35 -1.82 20.17
CA HIS A 238 -11.88 -0.60 20.76
C HIS A 238 -11.74 0.55 19.76
N LEU A 239 -12.82 0.88 19.04
CA LEU A 239 -12.87 2.02 18.13
C LEU A 239 -13.07 3.33 18.89
N ARG A 240 -12.67 4.48 18.32
CA ARG A 240 -12.72 5.82 18.97
C ARG A 240 -11.93 5.89 20.26
N HIS A 241 -10.88 5.08 20.39
CA HIS A 241 -9.95 5.05 21.51
C HIS A 241 -8.57 5.51 21.04
N ARG A 242 -8.33 6.80 21.11
CA ARG A 242 -7.08 7.42 20.65
C ARG A 242 -6.01 7.33 21.72
N ALA A 243 -4.87 6.73 21.43
CA ALA A 243 -3.69 6.79 22.29
C ALA A 243 -3.18 8.24 22.41
N ILE A 244 -3.10 8.74 23.65
CA ILE A 244 -2.67 10.10 23.97
C ILE A 244 -1.26 10.08 24.54
N LYS A 245 -0.97 9.16 25.47
CA LYS A 245 0.25 9.18 26.24
C LYS A 245 0.64 7.76 26.68
N LEU A 246 1.94 7.50 26.72
CA LEU A 246 2.52 6.35 27.40
C LEU A 246 2.94 6.76 28.80
N ASP A 247 2.47 6.02 29.81
CA ASP A 247 2.93 6.15 31.17
C ASP A 247 4.08 5.16 31.38
N TYR A 248 5.18 5.60 31.97
CA TYR A 248 6.38 4.78 32.10
C TYR A 248 7.12 5.10 33.43
N GLU A 249 7.95 4.18 33.84
CA GLU A 249 8.88 4.31 34.95
C GLU A 249 10.30 4.07 34.52
N GLU A 250 11.23 4.75 35.15
CA GLU A 250 12.66 4.50 35.02
C GLU A 250 13.06 3.42 36.01
N LEU A 251 13.69 2.37 35.54
CA LEU A 251 14.20 1.28 36.36
C LEU A 251 15.64 1.62 36.79
N PRO A 252 15.93 1.61 38.09
CA PRO A 252 17.29 1.86 38.59
C PRO A 252 18.22 0.74 38.13
N SER A 253 19.50 1.07 37.92
CA SER A 253 20.54 0.06 37.73
C SER A 253 20.57 -0.86 38.95
N GLY A 254 20.20 -2.12 38.79
CA GLY A 254 20.31 -3.17 39.78
C GLY A 254 21.66 -3.89 39.70
N SER A 255 21.95 -4.77 40.65
CA SER A 255 23.14 -5.59 40.64
C SER A 255 23.10 -6.55 39.45
N GLY A 256 23.65 -6.11 38.30
CA GLY A 256 23.77 -6.90 37.06
C GLY A 256 22.83 -6.51 35.93
N GLU A 257 21.88 -5.59 36.15
CA GLU A 257 21.02 -5.06 35.08
C GLU A 257 21.28 -3.56 34.83
N PRO A 258 21.38 -3.13 33.55
CA PRO A 258 21.52 -1.72 33.22
C PRO A 258 20.22 -0.95 33.56
N ALA A 259 20.36 0.34 33.85
CA ALA A 259 19.20 1.24 33.97
C ALA A 259 18.31 1.13 32.71
N GLY A 260 17.02 1.04 32.90
CA GLY A 260 16.08 0.83 31.81
C GLY A 260 14.80 1.66 31.96
N ILE A 261 13.95 1.58 30.96
CA ILE A 261 12.62 2.19 30.98
C ILE A 261 11.59 1.06 30.80
N ARG A 262 10.49 1.14 31.50
CA ARG A 262 9.36 0.23 31.36
C ARG A 262 8.06 1.02 31.20
N VAL A 263 7.26 0.67 30.22
CA VAL A 263 5.90 1.20 30.07
C VAL A 263 4.99 0.56 31.12
N THR A 264 4.27 1.38 31.88
CA THR A 264 3.38 0.96 32.97
C THR A 264 1.91 1.13 32.61
N GLY A 265 1.60 1.95 31.60
CA GLY A 265 0.24 2.21 31.17
C GLY A 265 0.15 2.95 29.85
N LEU A 266 -1.06 2.98 29.31
CA LEU A 266 -1.44 3.72 28.11
C LEU A 266 -2.68 4.57 28.45
N THR A 267 -2.57 5.88 28.29
CA THR A 267 -3.70 6.81 28.42
C THR A 267 -4.40 6.96 27.07
N LEU A 268 -5.68 6.67 27.03
CA LEU A 268 -6.56 6.74 25.85
C LEU A 268 -7.54 7.89 25.97
N GLY A 269 -7.74 8.65 24.91
CA GLY A 269 -8.86 9.58 24.76
C GLY A 269 -10.06 8.87 24.14
N THR A 270 -11.19 8.91 24.83
CA THR A 270 -12.45 8.33 24.40
C THR A 270 -13.55 9.39 24.34
N THR A 271 -14.72 9.04 23.84
CA THR A 271 -15.90 9.93 23.86
C THR A 271 -16.40 10.22 25.29
N ALA A 272 -16.04 9.38 26.27
CA ALA A 272 -16.40 9.54 27.68
C ALA A 272 -15.31 10.23 28.52
N GLY A 273 -14.19 10.62 27.91
CA GLY A 273 -13.04 11.21 28.59
C GLY A 273 -11.78 10.32 28.50
N GLU A 274 -10.82 10.56 29.37
CA GLU A 274 -9.58 9.79 29.42
C GLU A 274 -9.78 8.45 30.13
N GLN A 275 -9.17 7.40 29.59
CA GLN A 275 -9.15 6.06 30.17
C GLN A 275 -7.72 5.56 30.25
N GLN A 276 -7.34 4.99 31.38
CA GLN A 276 -6.07 4.29 31.51
C GLN A 276 -6.19 2.80 31.28
N VAL A 277 -5.23 2.26 30.53
CA VAL A 277 -5.12 0.83 30.24
C VAL A 277 -3.76 0.31 30.66
N ARG A 278 -3.74 -0.88 31.28
CA ARG A 278 -2.51 -1.58 31.66
C ARG A 278 -2.42 -2.92 30.95
N ALA A 279 -1.23 -3.21 30.43
CA ALA A 279 -0.89 -4.46 29.78
C ALA A 279 0.54 -4.88 30.17
N ASP A 280 0.89 -6.13 29.85
CA ASP A 280 2.26 -6.61 30.04
C ASP A 280 3.18 -6.07 28.95
N VAL A 281 2.66 -5.91 27.73
CA VAL A 281 3.36 -5.47 26.53
C VAL A 281 2.52 -4.45 25.75
N TYR A 282 3.17 -3.47 25.17
CA TYR A 282 2.59 -2.41 24.36
C TYR A 282 3.18 -2.43 22.97
N LEU A 283 2.33 -2.52 21.93
CA LEU A 283 2.71 -2.48 20.53
C LEU A 283 2.13 -1.20 19.89
N ALA A 284 2.99 -0.28 19.48
CA ALA A 284 2.57 0.88 18.70
C ALA A 284 2.57 0.50 17.19
N ALA A 285 1.37 0.25 16.66
CA ALA A 285 1.11 -0.09 15.26
C ALA A 285 0.42 1.06 14.51
N CYS A 286 0.68 2.29 14.90
CA CYS A 286 0.20 3.52 14.28
C CYS A 286 1.10 3.98 13.13
N ASP A 287 0.64 5.00 12.39
CA ASP A 287 1.41 5.65 11.32
C ASP A 287 2.57 6.51 11.85
N VAL A 288 3.41 7.04 10.94
CA VAL A 288 4.55 7.91 11.30
C VAL A 288 4.12 9.09 12.18
N PRO A 289 3.11 9.90 11.81
CA PRO A 289 2.68 10.99 12.67
C PRO A 289 2.10 10.54 14.02
N GLY A 290 1.47 9.36 14.04
CA GLY A 290 0.94 8.76 15.25
C GLY A 290 2.04 8.40 16.24
N ILE A 291 3.06 7.68 15.77
CA ILE A 291 4.19 7.29 16.63
C ILE A 291 5.03 8.50 17.08
N GLN A 292 5.24 9.49 16.22
CA GLN A 292 5.95 10.72 16.58
C GLN A 292 5.30 11.50 17.70
N ARG A 293 3.96 11.47 17.80
CA ARG A 293 3.21 12.09 18.88
C ARG A 293 3.14 11.25 20.15
N LEU A 294 3.21 9.94 20.02
CA LEU A 294 3.05 9.00 21.14
C LEU A 294 4.34 8.81 21.93
N VAL A 295 5.49 8.84 21.25
CA VAL A 295 6.81 8.64 21.86
C VAL A 295 7.17 9.85 22.73
N PRO A 296 7.47 9.66 24.04
CA PRO A 296 7.94 10.74 24.91
C PRO A 296 9.24 11.36 24.40
N GLU A 297 9.36 12.69 24.47
CA GLU A 297 10.56 13.42 24.05
C GLU A 297 11.83 12.93 24.76
N ALA A 298 11.72 12.59 26.05
CA ALA A 298 12.81 12.04 26.84
C ALA A 298 13.43 10.77 26.24
N TRP A 299 12.66 10.00 25.45
CA TRP A 299 13.17 8.78 24.79
C TRP A 299 14.03 9.07 23.55
N CYS A 300 14.01 10.29 23.04
CA CYS A 300 14.82 10.69 21.87
C CYS A 300 16.34 10.71 22.14
N GLN A 301 16.77 10.50 23.38
CA GLN A 301 18.16 10.18 23.71
C GLN A 301 18.62 8.84 23.07
N HIS A 302 17.69 7.91 22.81
CA HIS A 302 17.95 6.73 22.03
C HIS A 302 17.80 7.03 20.53
N SER A 303 18.82 6.69 19.74
CA SER A 303 18.86 6.95 18.30
C SER A 303 17.66 6.41 17.53
N LEU A 304 17.10 5.25 17.96
CA LEU A 304 15.91 4.66 17.37
C LEU A 304 14.72 5.65 17.41
N PHE A 305 14.46 6.27 18.56
CA PHE A 305 13.34 7.20 18.71
C PHE A 305 13.64 8.56 18.06
N ALA A 306 14.88 9.04 18.14
CA ALA A 306 15.30 10.25 17.43
C ALA A 306 15.13 10.13 15.91
N ASN A 307 15.43 8.96 15.35
CA ASN A 307 15.28 8.68 13.92
C ASN A 307 13.82 8.69 13.46
N LEU A 308 12.85 8.34 14.32
CA LEU A 308 11.43 8.46 13.99
C LEU A 308 11.05 9.88 13.55
N HIS A 309 11.63 10.91 14.18
CA HIS A 309 11.35 12.31 13.85
C HIS A 309 11.98 12.77 12.52
N ARG A 310 12.84 11.94 11.92
CA ARG A 310 13.40 12.16 10.57
C ARG A 310 12.51 11.61 9.47
N LEU A 311 11.60 10.69 9.79
CA LEU A 311 10.61 10.16 8.86
C LEU A 311 9.55 11.23 8.56
N ARG A 312 9.05 11.23 7.33
CA ARG A 312 7.96 12.10 6.89
C ARG A 312 6.87 11.25 6.24
N ALA A 313 5.67 11.78 6.18
CA ALA A 313 4.58 11.17 5.44
C ALA A 313 4.27 11.98 4.19
N VAL A 314 3.66 11.33 3.20
CA VAL A 314 3.17 11.97 1.97
C VAL A 314 1.64 12.05 2.01
N PRO A 315 1.05 13.15 1.51
CA PRO A 315 -0.39 13.27 1.39
C PRO A 315 -0.92 12.55 0.15
N VAL A 316 -2.21 12.23 0.19
CA VAL A 316 -2.98 11.74 -0.97
C VAL A 316 -4.42 12.22 -0.87
N ALA A 317 -5.06 12.45 -2.01
CA ALA A 317 -6.50 12.62 -2.09
C ALA A 317 -7.07 11.54 -3.01
N THR A 318 -8.11 10.86 -2.55
CA THR A 318 -8.86 9.87 -3.33
C THR A 318 -10.23 10.43 -3.66
N VAL A 319 -10.62 10.37 -4.92
CA VAL A 319 -11.90 10.89 -5.42
C VAL A 319 -12.69 9.73 -6.01
N GLN A 320 -13.92 9.58 -5.57
CA GLN A 320 -14.89 8.68 -6.18
C GLN A 320 -15.90 9.48 -6.97
N LEU A 321 -16.16 9.08 -8.22
CA LEU A 321 -17.09 9.71 -9.15
C LEU A 321 -18.06 8.66 -9.69
N ARG A 322 -19.34 8.74 -9.35
CA ARG A 322 -20.41 7.87 -9.83
C ARG A 322 -21.19 8.54 -10.94
N TYR A 323 -21.28 7.89 -12.09
CA TYR A 323 -22.05 8.36 -13.24
C TYR A 323 -23.38 7.61 -13.40
N ASP A 324 -24.34 8.25 -14.09
CA ASP A 324 -25.63 7.66 -14.45
C ASP A 324 -25.54 6.62 -15.58
N GLY A 325 -24.40 6.55 -16.26
CA GLY A 325 -24.12 5.62 -17.35
C GLY A 325 -22.67 5.10 -17.33
N TRP A 326 -22.38 4.18 -18.23
CA TRP A 326 -21.07 3.56 -18.31
C TRP A 326 -20.09 4.42 -19.12
N VAL A 327 -18.88 4.55 -18.60
CA VAL A 327 -17.73 5.00 -19.39
C VAL A 327 -17.34 3.83 -20.30
N THR A 328 -17.76 3.88 -21.55
CA THR A 328 -17.74 2.71 -22.46
C THR A 328 -16.33 2.27 -22.85
N GLU A 329 -15.36 3.19 -22.82
CA GLU A 329 -13.94 2.86 -23.00
C GLU A 329 -13.42 1.93 -21.90
N LEU A 330 -14.06 1.95 -20.70
CA LEU A 330 -13.71 1.11 -19.54
C LEU A 330 -14.59 -0.14 -19.43
N GLY A 331 -15.68 -0.19 -20.22
CA GLY A 331 -16.65 -1.26 -20.14
C GLY A 331 -16.13 -2.61 -20.63
N ASP A 332 -16.74 -3.65 -20.13
CA ASP A 332 -16.58 -5.01 -20.66
C ASP A 332 -17.30 -5.06 -22.01
N THR A 333 -16.55 -5.00 -23.11
CA THR A 333 -17.14 -5.16 -24.44
C THR A 333 -17.55 -6.61 -24.66
N PRO A 334 -18.62 -6.88 -25.47
CA PRO A 334 -18.99 -8.23 -25.85
C PRO A 334 -17.76 -8.99 -26.37
N GLY A 335 -17.47 -10.17 -25.81
CA GLY A 335 -16.29 -10.96 -26.14
C GLY A 335 -15.03 -10.67 -25.33
N ALA A 336 -15.06 -9.78 -24.35
CA ALA A 336 -13.91 -9.52 -23.48
C ALA A 336 -13.44 -10.78 -22.75
N ALA A 337 -14.37 -11.64 -22.31
CA ALA A 337 -14.01 -12.91 -21.66
C ALA A 337 -13.28 -13.86 -22.60
N GLN A 338 -13.64 -13.91 -23.89
CA GLN A 338 -12.93 -14.70 -24.90
C GLN A 338 -11.56 -14.09 -25.22
N ARG A 339 -11.47 -12.77 -25.27
CA ARG A 339 -10.19 -12.07 -25.51
C ARG A 339 -9.18 -12.29 -24.37
N ARG A 340 -9.63 -12.51 -23.14
CA ARG A 340 -8.74 -12.75 -21.99
C ARG A 340 -7.81 -13.96 -22.16
N GLY A 341 -8.22 -14.97 -22.93
CA GLY A 341 -7.39 -16.12 -23.28
C GLY A 341 -6.53 -15.96 -24.54
N ASP A 342 -6.83 -14.95 -25.37
CA ASP A 342 -6.15 -14.71 -26.64
C ASP A 342 -5.04 -13.65 -26.46
N LEU A 343 -3.79 -14.09 -26.57
CA LEU A 343 -2.61 -13.23 -26.42
C LEU A 343 -2.46 -12.19 -27.54
N SER A 344 -3.15 -12.36 -28.66
CA SER A 344 -3.16 -11.41 -29.79
C SER A 344 -4.12 -10.23 -29.57
N GLN A 345 -5.04 -10.34 -28.61
CA GLN A 345 -6.07 -9.34 -28.35
C GLN A 345 -5.65 -8.40 -27.20
N PRO A 346 -6.11 -7.13 -27.22
CA PRO A 346 -5.90 -6.22 -26.11
C PRO A 346 -6.41 -6.79 -24.80
N ALA A 347 -5.70 -6.51 -23.71
CA ALA A 347 -6.14 -6.84 -22.36
C ALA A 347 -7.42 -6.07 -22.00
N GLY A 348 -8.26 -6.68 -21.18
CA GLY A 348 -9.48 -6.04 -20.65
C GLY A 348 -9.15 -4.89 -19.70
N LEU A 349 -10.07 -3.92 -19.58
CA LEU A 349 -9.92 -2.74 -18.73
C LEU A 349 -10.43 -2.96 -17.29
N ASP A 350 -10.86 -4.16 -16.97
CA ASP A 350 -11.16 -4.64 -15.62
C ASP A 350 -9.86 -4.80 -14.82
N ASN A 351 -9.19 -3.69 -14.51
CA ASN A 351 -7.86 -3.71 -13.90
C ASN A 351 -7.57 -2.38 -13.17
N LEU A 352 -6.39 -2.29 -12.55
CA LEU A 352 -5.77 -1.02 -12.22
C LEU A 352 -5.31 -0.33 -13.50
N LEU A 353 -5.63 0.95 -13.62
CA LEU A 353 -5.29 1.78 -14.77
C LEU A 353 -4.33 2.89 -14.35
N TYR A 354 -3.42 3.24 -15.24
CA TYR A 354 -2.46 4.33 -15.07
C TYR A 354 -2.72 5.43 -16.10
N THR A 355 -2.33 6.65 -15.80
CA THR A 355 -2.28 7.73 -16.77
C THR A 355 -1.16 8.72 -16.46
N ALA A 356 -0.56 9.28 -17.50
CA ALA A 356 0.34 10.41 -17.42
C ALA A 356 -0.33 11.73 -17.83
N ASP A 357 -1.61 11.70 -18.17
CA ASP A 357 -2.34 12.82 -18.77
C ASP A 357 -3.38 13.45 -17.81
N ALA A 358 -3.34 13.08 -16.52
CA ALA A 358 -4.17 13.65 -15.47
C ALA A 358 -3.39 13.78 -14.15
N ASP A 359 -3.93 14.54 -13.20
CA ASP A 359 -3.36 14.68 -11.86
C ASP A 359 -3.67 13.46 -10.95
N PHE A 360 -4.49 12.53 -11.39
CA PHE A 360 -4.60 11.19 -10.81
C PHE A 360 -3.78 10.21 -11.65
N SER A 361 -2.72 9.69 -11.09
CA SER A 361 -1.78 8.79 -11.80
C SER A 361 -2.26 7.36 -11.91
N CYS A 362 -3.16 6.94 -11.00
CA CYS A 362 -3.79 5.62 -11.04
C CYS A 362 -5.26 5.71 -10.65
N PHE A 363 -6.06 4.81 -11.22
CA PHE A 363 -7.50 4.76 -11.01
C PHE A 363 -8.08 3.39 -11.42
N ALA A 364 -9.33 3.14 -11.08
CA ALA A 364 -10.10 1.99 -11.54
C ALA A 364 -11.59 2.34 -11.62
N ASP A 365 -12.32 1.65 -12.49
CA ASP A 365 -13.78 1.60 -12.39
C ASP A 365 -14.18 0.49 -11.43
N LEU A 366 -14.52 0.86 -10.20
CA LEU A 366 -14.88 -0.11 -9.15
C LEU A 366 -16.16 -0.86 -9.46
N ALA A 367 -17.09 -0.29 -10.24
CA ALA A 367 -18.30 -0.98 -10.65
C ALA A 367 -18.01 -2.16 -11.62
N VAL A 368 -16.84 -2.11 -12.29
CA VAL A 368 -16.33 -3.19 -13.15
C VAL A 368 -15.34 -4.08 -12.38
N ALA A 369 -14.36 -3.44 -11.72
CA ALA A 369 -13.21 -4.14 -11.15
C ALA A 369 -13.47 -4.81 -9.80
N SER A 370 -14.47 -4.29 -9.03
CA SER A 370 -14.85 -4.77 -7.68
C SER A 370 -16.37 -4.80 -7.51
N PRO A 371 -17.12 -5.54 -8.32
CA PRO A 371 -18.54 -5.30 -8.57
C PRO A 371 -19.46 -5.60 -7.39
N VAL A 372 -19.07 -6.42 -6.40
CA VAL A 372 -20.00 -6.95 -5.38
C VAL A 372 -20.63 -5.82 -4.55
N ASP A 373 -19.85 -4.83 -4.13
CA ASP A 373 -20.35 -3.70 -3.34
C ASP A 373 -20.48 -2.42 -4.16
N TYR A 374 -19.83 -2.34 -5.33
CA TYR A 374 -19.74 -1.08 -6.08
C TYR A 374 -20.61 -1.02 -7.32
N ARG A 375 -21.05 -2.16 -7.86
CA ARG A 375 -21.97 -2.18 -8.99
C ARG A 375 -23.42 -1.97 -8.50
N LYS A 376 -24.07 -0.94 -9.03
CA LYS A 376 -25.50 -0.69 -8.79
C LYS A 376 -26.27 -0.89 -10.10
N PRO A 377 -27.39 -1.64 -10.11
CA PRO A 377 -28.09 -2.03 -11.35
C PRO A 377 -28.52 -0.85 -12.22
N GLU A 378 -28.89 0.26 -11.59
CA GLU A 378 -29.47 1.46 -12.26
C GLU A 378 -28.43 2.56 -12.50
N LEU A 379 -27.16 2.33 -12.15
CA LEU A 379 -26.08 3.30 -12.29
C LEU A 379 -24.93 2.74 -13.13
N GLY A 380 -24.12 3.65 -13.66
CA GLY A 380 -22.96 3.30 -14.46
C GLY A 380 -21.66 3.18 -13.67
N SER A 381 -20.62 3.68 -14.28
CA SER A 381 -19.24 3.62 -13.75
C SER A 381 -19.10 4.30 -12.39
N LEU A 382 -18.28 3.71 -11.52
CA LEU A 382 -17.76 4.32 -10.30
C LEU A 382 -16.26 4.42 -10.41
N LEU A 383 -15.77 5.56 -10.86
CA LEU A 383 -14.33 5.79 -10.96
C LEU A 383 -13.76 6.17 -9.59
N GLN A 384 -12.73 5.46 -9.18
CA GLN A 384 -11.91 5.82 -8.02
C GLN A 384 -10.55 6.28 -8.51
N CYS A 385 -10.27 7.58 -8.36
CA CYS A 385 -9.09 8.28 -8.84
C CYS A 385 -8.18 8.65 -7.67
N VAL A 386 -6.88 8.38 -7.79
CA VAL A 386 -5.88 8.70 -6.75
C VAL A 386 -5.04 9.88 -7.22
N LEU A 387 -5.27 11.05 -6.62
CA LEU A 387 -4.57 12.28 -6.93
C LEU A 387 -3.20 12.31 -6.27
N THR A 388 -2.17 12.26 -7.08
CA THR A 388 -0.74 12.25 -6.69
C THR A 388 0.11 13.12 -7.62
N PRO A 389 0.95 14.01 -7.06
CA PRO A 389 1.17 14.24 -5.63
C PRO A 389 -0.04 14.84 -4.93
N GLY A 390 -0.21 14.51 -3.63
CA GLY A 390 -1.35 14.96 -2.83
C GLY A 390 -1.27 16.41 -2.33
N ASP A 391 -0.06 16.96 -2.23
CA ASP A 391 0.19 18.28 -1.62
C ASP A 391 -0.71 19.40 -2.17
N PRO A 392 -0.95 19.54 -3.48
CA PRO A 392 -1.78 20.61 -4.03
C PRO A 392 -3.27 20.48 -3.65
N TRP A 393 -3.71 19.28 -3.26
CA TRP A 393 -5.14 18.95 -3.08
C TRP A 393 -5.60 19.04 -1.63
N ILE A 394 -4.72 18.83 -0.66
CA ILE A 394 -5.09 18.85 0.76
C ILE A 394 -5.75 20.17 1.18
N PRO A 395 -5.27 21.37 0.79
CA PRO A 395 -5.89 22.63 1.19
C PRO A 395 -7.15 22.98 0.41
N LYS A 396 -7.43 22.34 -0.75
CA LYS A 396 -8.58 22.69 -1.59
C LYS A 396 -9.89 22.18 -1.01
N LYS A 397 -11.01 22.83 -1.37
CA LYS A 397 -12.34 22.33 -1.03
C LYS A 397 -12.67 21.07 -1.83
N ASN A 398 -13.51 20.20 -1.27
CA ASN A 398 -13.89 18.95 -1.93
C ASN A 398 -14.57 19.19 -3.27
N GLU A 399 -15.42 20.20 -3.36
CA GLU A 399 -16.12 20.58 -4.59
C GLU A 399 -15.17 20.97 -5.72
N GLU A 400 -14.10 21.71 -5.39
CA GLU A 400 -13.08 22.09 -6.37
C GLU A 400 -12.31 20.86 -6.89
N ILE A 401 -12.01 19.91 -5.99
CA ILE A 401 -11.34 18.66 -6.34
C ILE A 401 -12.22 17.80 -7.24
N ILE A 402 -13.52 17.68 -6.89
CA ILE A 402 -14.49 16.90 -7.68
C ILE A 402 -14.61 17.47 -9.08
N VAL A 403 -14.85 18.78 -9.22
CA VAL A 403 -14.99 19.44 -10.52
C VAL A 403 -13.73 19.28 -11.38
N HIS A 404 -12.57 19.41 -10.75
CA HIS A 404 -11.30 19.24 -11.44
C HIS A 404 -11.10 17.81 -11.94
N THR A 405 -11.34 16.82 -11.06
CA THR A 405 -11.18 15.40 -11.39
C THR A 405 -12.18 14.94 -12.45
N ASP A 406 -13.46 15.35 -12.33
CA ASP A 406 -14.50 15.05 -13.33
C ASP A 406 -14.13 15.62 -14.71
N ARG A 407 -13.62 16.86 -14.76
CA ARG A 407 -13.13 17.44 -16.01
C ARG A 407 -12.03 16.59 -16.65
N GLN A 408 -11.05 16.15 -15.89
CA GLN A 408 -9.96 15.31 -16.40
C GLN A 408 -10.44 13.93 -16.84
N VAL A 409 -11.41 13.34 -16.14
CA VAL A 409 -12.07 12.09 -16.59
C VAL A 409 -12.72 12.30 -17.96
N ARG A 410 -13.41 13.43 -18.18
CA ARG A 410 -14.06 13.75 -19.48
C ARG A 410 -13.05 14.06 -20.60
N GLU A 411 -11.85 14.48 -20.25
CA GLU A 411 -10.75 14.65 -21.20
C GLU A 411 -10.12 13.31 -21.58
N LEU A 412 -9.98 12.38 -20.61
CA LEU A 412 -9.47 11.03 -20.86
C LEU A 412 -10.48 10.17 -21.62
N PHE A 413 -11.77 10.24 -21.25
CA PHE A 413 -12.81 9.36 -21.78
C PHE A 413 -13.90 10.14 -22.50
N PRO A 414 -13.88 10.22 -23.85
CA PRO A 414 -14.90 10.93 -24.61
C PRO A 414 -16.34 10.47 -24.33
N SER A 415 -16.59 9.19 -24.05
CA SER A 415 -17.92 8.66 -23.73
C SER A 415 -18.49 9.24 -22.44
N SER A 416 -17.66 9.66 -21.50
CA SER A 416 -18.11 10.24 -20.23
C SER A 416 -18.70 11.65 -20.36
N ARG A 417 -18.49 12.34 -21.50
CA ARG A 417 -18.85 13.76 -21.68
C ARG A 417 -20.35 14.04 -21.54
N ASN A 418 -21.19 13.10 -21.92
CA ASN A 418 -22.65 13.23 -21.86
C ASN A 418 -23.26 12.58 -20.60
N LEU A 419 -22.43 11.97 -19.73
CA LEU A 419 -22.89 11.34 -18.51
C LEU A 419 -23.09 12.39 -17.41
N LYS A 420 -24.07 12.16 -16.54
CA LYS A 420 -24.27 12.97 -15.34
C LYS A 420 -23.48 12.37 -14.18
N LEU A 421 -22.76 13.22 -13.46
CA LEU A 421 -22.19 12.87 -12.17
C LEU A 421 -23.32 12.87 -11.14
N VAL A 422 -23.68 11.70 -10.61
CA VAL A 422 -24.83 11.53 -9.72
C VAL A 422 -24.45 11.41 -8.25
N TRP A 423 -23.21 11.04 -7.96
CA TRP A 423 -22.64 11.02 -6.61
C TRP A 423 -21.13 11.16 -6.69
N SER A 424 -20.56 11.75 -5.66
CA SER A 424 -19.11 11.90 -5.56
C SER A 424 -18.65 11.99 -4.11
N ASN A 425 -17.42 11.58 -3.85
CA ASN A 425 -16.79 11.71 -2.54
C ASN A 425 -15.31 12.01 -2.67
N VAL A 426 -14.75 12.68 -1.66
CA VAL A 426 -13.32 12.97 -1.55
C VAL A 426 -12.82 12.57 -0.19
N VAL A 427 -11.81 11.71 -0.16
CA VAL A 427 -11.07 11.37 1.06
C VAL A 427 -9.68 12.00 0.98
N LYS A 428 -9.35 12.83 1.96
CA LYS A 428 -8.03 13.47 2.08
C LYS A 428 -7.25 12.84 3.21
N LEU A 429 -6.07 12.35 2.90
CA LEU A 429 -5.09 11.89 3.86
C LEU A 429 -3.89 12.82 3.79
N ALA A 430 -3.83 13.79 4.70
CA ALA A 430 -2.72 14.75 4.76
C ALA A 430 -1.38 14.07 5.08
N GLN A 431 -1.43 12.89 5.68
CA GLN A 431 -0.27 12.09 6.05
C GLN A 431 -0.61 10.61 5.84
N SER A 432 -0.35 10.10 4.64
CA SER A 432 -0.68 8.74 4.22
C SER A 432 0.53 7.79 4.33
N LEU A 433 1.22 7.52 3.24
CA LEU A 433 2.41 6.67 3.25
C LEU A 433 3.58 7.37 3.96
N TYR A 434 4.54 6.63 4.52
CA TYR A 434 5.79 7.28 4.86
C TYR A 434 6.55 7.61 3.57
N ARG A 435 7.29 8.73 3.59
CA ARG A 435 7.97 9.24 2.40
C ARG A 435 9.23 8.42 2.11
N GLU A 436 9.19 7.53 1.14
CA GLU A 436 10.33 6.72 0.69
C GLU A 436 11.29 7.53 -0.22
N ALA A 437 11.74 8.67 0.31
CA ALA A 437 12.69 9.54 -0.36
C ALA A 437 14.12 9.00 -0.28
N PRO A 438 15.05 9.50 -1.14
CA PRO A 438 16.45 9.16 -1.03
C PRO A 438 17.04 9.40 0.38
N GLY A 439 17.80 8.43 0.88
CA GLY A 439 18.48 8.50 2.17
C GLY A 439 17.61 8.29 3.41
N VAL A 440 16.38 7.80 3.27
CA VAL A 440 15.46 7.60 4.40
C VAL A 440 15.56 6.19 5.02
N GLU A 441 15.98 5.20 4.27
CA GLU A 441 16.05 3.80 4.72
C GLU A 441 16.82 3.60 6.04
N PRO A 442 17.96 4.28 6.32
CA PRO A 442 18.69 4.13 7.57
C PRO A 442 17.92 4.58 8.82
N PHE A 443 16.87 5.40 8.66
CA PHE A 443 16.07 5.92 9.79
C PHE A 443 14.87 5.06 10.15
N ARG A 444 14.61 4.01 9.38
CA ARG A 444 13.53 3.06 9.70
C ARG A 444 13.89 2.27 10.96
N PRO A 445 13.03 2.30 12.00
CA PRO A 445 13.30 1.60 13.25
C PRO A 445 13.08 0.10 13.10
N GLU A 446 13.77 -0.67 13.92
CA GLU A 446 13.41 -2.08 14.16
C GLU A 446 12.08 -2.18 14.92
N GLN A 447 11.45 -3.35 14.91
CA GLN A 447 10.22 -3.60 15.67
C GLN A 447 10.50 -3.69 17.17
N ARG A 448 11.67 -4.19 17.55
CA ARG A 448 12.14 -4.21 18.94
C ARG A 448 12.76 -2.84 19.30
N THR A 449 12.36 -2.28 20.42
CA THR A 449 12.90 -1.01 20.92
C THR A 449 13.87 -1.22 22.09
N PRO A 450 14.61 -0.19 22.51
CA PRO A 450 15.40 -0.23 23.74
C PRO A 450 14.56 -0.44 25.03
N ILE A 451 13.23 -0.29 24.95
CA ILE A 451 12.32 -0.45 26.06
C ILE A 451 11.73 -1.86 26.02
N SER A 452 11.99 -2.65 27.06
CA SER A 452 11.78 -4.10 27.06
C SER A 452 10.34 -4.55 26.74
N ASN A 453 9.34 -3.76 27.09
CA ASN A 453 7.93 -4.08 26.87
C ASN A 453 7.21 -3.13 25.89
N PHE A 454 7.98 -2.38 25.07
CA PHE A 454 7.43 -1.49 24.05
C PHE A 454 7.98 -1.86 22.66
N PHE A 455 7.09 -2.08 21.69
CA PHE A 455 7.41 -2.53 20.35
C PHE A 455 6.76 -1.64 19.30
N LEU A 456 7.31 -1.64 18.09
CA LEU A 456 6.83 -0.87 16.95
C LEU A 456 6.34 -1.79 15.83
N ALA A 457 5.28 -1.41 15.15
CA ALA A 457 4.88 -1.99 13.88
C ALA A 457 4.34 -0.90 12.94
N GLY A 458 4.38 -1.17 11.67
CA GLY A 458 3.97 -0.27 10.60
C GLY A 458 4.89 -0.43 9.41
N SER A 459 4.40 -0.13 8.22
CA SER A 459 5.16 -0.25 6.98
C SER A 459 6.45 0.58 6.99
N TYR A 460 6.53 1.61 7.82
CA TYR A 460 7.72 2.44 8.02
C TYR A 460 8.82 1.79 8.86
N THR A 461 8.54 0.71 9.60
CA THR A 461 9.58 -0.03 10.33
C THR A 461 10.39 -0.90 9.38
N ARG A 462 11.58 -1.32 9.80
CA ARG A 462 12.49 -2.08 8.96
C ARG A 462 11.90 -3.44 8.56
N GLN A 463 11.80 -3.66 7.28
CA GLN A 463 11.41 -4.91 6.62
C GLN A 463 11.89 -4.85 5.16
N ASP A 464 11.92 -5.98 4.46
CA ASP A 464 12.53 -6.11 3.12
C ASP A 464 11.59 -5.71 1.97
N TYR A 465 10.63 -4.81 2.21
CA TYR A 465 9.67 -4.35 1.22
C TYR A 465 9.48 -2.82 1.29
N ILE A 466 8.65 -2.28 0.40
CA ILE A 466 8.26 -0.87 0.38
C ILE A 466 7.08 -0.60 1.31
N ASP A 467 6.71 0.68 1.52
CA ASP A 467 5.46 1.07 2.20
C ASP A 467 4.25 0.58 1.39
N SER A 468 3.60 -0.44 1.89
CA SER A 468 2.49 -1.12 1.22
C SER A 468 1.71 -1.97 2.23
N MET A 469 0.63 -2.60 1.76
CA MET A 469 -0.10 -3.59 2.53
C MET A 469 0.78 -4.78 2.92
N GLU A 470 1.66 -5.23 2.03
CA GLU A 470 2.64 -6.30 2.32
C GLU A 470 3.63 -5.86 3.38
N GLY A 471 4.25 -4.67 3.22
CA GLY A 471 5.20 -4.14 4.20
C GLY A 471 4.59 -3.95 5.58
N ALA A 472 3.33 -3.51 5.66
CA ALA A 472 2.59 -3.40 6.92
C ALA A 472 2.35 -4.78 7.56
N THR A 473 1.94 -5.77 6.76
CA THR A 473 1.71 -7.15 7.23
C THR A 473 3.00 -7.80 7.72
N MET A 474 4.09 -7.68 6.95
CA MET A 474 5.42 -8.16 7.35
C MET A 474 5.84 -7.55 8.68
N SER A 475 5.72 -6.23 8.81
CA SER A 475 6.08 -5.52 10.04
C SER A 475 5.26 -5.99 11.25
N GLY A 476 3.96 -6.20 11.09
CA GLY A 476 3.10 -6.74 12.16
C GLY A 476 3.55 -8.12 12.61
N ARG A 477 3.85 -9.02 11.68
CA ARG A 477 4.36 -10.38 11.98
C ARG A 477 5.73 -10.36 12.64
N LEU A 478 6.64 -9.49 12.18
CA LEU A 478 7.95 -9.27 12.80
C LEU A 478 7.81 -8.76 14.24
N ALA A 479 6.88 -7.83 14.48
CA ALA A 479 6.62 -7.31 15.82
C ALA A 479 6.03 -8.38 16.76
N ALA A 480 5.09 -9.18 16.28
CA ALA A 480 4.56 -10.30 17.06
C ALA A 480 5.65 -11.31 17.43
N ALA A 481 6.50 -11.69 16.48
CA ALA A 481 7.64 -12.57 16.73
C ALA A 481 8.64 -11.98 17.74
N ALA A 482 8.91 -10.67 17.64
CA ALA A 482 9.76 -9.97 18.62
C ALA A 482 9.16 -9.98 20.03
N ILE A 483 7.84 -9.79 20.17
CA ILE A 483 7.11 -9.89 21.45
C ILE A 483 7.22 -11.30 22.04
N MET A 484 7.05 -12.31 21.21
CA MET A 484 7.11 -13.72 21.64
C MET A 484 8.54 -14.24 21.86
N GLY A 485 9.57 -13.48 21.48
CA GLY A 485 10.97 -13.94 21.54
C GLY A 485 11.27 -15.09 20.57
N GLN A 486 10.53 -15.20 19.48
CA GLN A 486 10.62 -16.28 18.50
C GLN A 486 11.20 -15.80 17.17
N PRO A 487 11.87 -16.65 16.38
CA PRO A 487 12.20 -16.33 15.01
C PRO A 487 10.93 -16.26 14.17
N VAL A 488 10.85 -15.25 13.27
CA VAL A 488 9.73 -15.13 12.33
C VAL A 488 10.02 -15.94 11.06
N SER A 489 9.03 -16.69 10.59
CA SER A 489 9.04 -17.26 9.25
C SER A 489 8.18 -16.39 8.33
N LEU A 490 8.81 -15.44 7.63
CA LEU A 490 8.13 -14.67 6.60
C LEU A 490 7.95 -15.51 5.34
N ALA A 491 6.77 -15.43 4.73
CA ALA A 491 6.49 -16.08 3.47
C ALA A 491 7.31 -15.41 2.34
N ARG A 492 8.02 -16.21 1.55
CA ARG A 492 8.82 -15.72 0.42
C ARG A 492 8.11 -15.79 -0.93
N ASN A 493 7.04 -16.57 -1.02
CA ASN A 493 6.23 -16.79 -2.23
C ASN A 493 4.75 -16.86 -1.91
N ALA A 494 3.90 -16.21 -2.70
CA ALA A 494 2.45 -16.32 -2.57
C ALA A 494 1.90 -17.73 -2.83
N ALA A 495 2.61 -18.56 -3.61
CA ALA A 495 2.24 -19.96 -3.86
C ALA A 495 2.59 -20.89 -2.67
N ALA A 496 3.54 -20.49 -1.82
CA ALA A 496 3.94 -21.22 -0.63
C ALA A 496 3.28 -20.67 0.66
N ALA A 497 2.52 -19.59 0.52
CA ALA A 497 1.84 -18.92 1.61
C ALA A 497 0.36 -19.46 1.79
#